data_cd71eeb696a2e187bdd83a92681fb20d
#
_entry.id   cd71eeb696a2e187bdd83a92681fb20d
#
_cell.length_a   1.000
_cell.length_b   1.000
_cell.length_c   1.000
_cell.angle_alpha   90.00
_cell.angle_beta   90.00
_cell.angle_gamma   90.00
#
_symmetry.space_group_name_H-M   'P 1'
#
loop_
_entity.id
_entity.type
_entity.pdbx_description
1 polymer ?
#
loop_
_entity_poly.entity_id
_entity_poly.type
_entity_poly.pdbx_seq_one_letter_code
_entity_poly.pdbx_strand_id
1 'polypeptide(L)'
;MVSGEEADAVLDWLRAVRRALASGTGAAMAVPPAFGKPVDVPFDALDCYPGAESSVIVMDGERIEGDWVSDGEGASFVGDRGGDLTRVDLLWGVDVSWKRGLVFNARIESALSGSGLWSEAVENGRCIVPVRAFYETRNVEGGTGSRKPQYRFSSADGTALLLAGLRLDDRFVLVTCEPDAVVGRVHSRMPLSLTAPEALAWLDSSTNARDLLAHHAPVPLESQEESAPTNRPADSDQMSLF
;
A
#
# COMPACT_ATOMS: atom_id res chain seq x y z
N MET A 1 6.48 -4.85 -7.81
CA MET A 1 6.95 -4.51 -6.42
C MET A 1 8.26 -3.75 -6.48
N VAL A 2 8.76 -3.31 -5.34
CA VAL A 2 10.15 -2.81 -5.18
C VAL A 2 11.04 -3.96 -4.70
N SER A 3 12.37 -3.86 -4.92
CA SER A 3 13.35 -4.77 -4.30
C SER A 3 13.47 -4.49 -2.79
N GLY A 4 14.12 -5.39 -2.04
CA GLY A 4 14.35 -5.17 -0.61
C GLY A 4 15.17 -3.89 -0.35
N GLU A 5 16.19 -3.61 -1.14
CA GLU A 5 17.00 -2.39 -1.04
C GLU A 5 16.17 -1.12 -1.33
N GLU A 6 15.27 -1.19 -2.31
CA GLU A 6 14.36 -0.08 -2.60
C GLU A 6 13.30 0.11 -1.50
N ALA A 7 12.84 -0.97 -0.89
CA ALA A 7 11.94 -0.89 0.27
C ALA A 7 12.64 -0.25 1.47
N ASP A 8 13.92 -0.53 1.69
CA ASP A 8 14.74 0.13 2.72
C ASP A 8 14.90 1.63 2.43
N ALA A 9 15.08 2.03 1.16
CA ALA A 9 15.12 3.44 0.78
C ALA A 9 13.78 4.16 1.04
N VAL A 10 12.64 3.49 0.77
CA VAL A 10 11.31 4.03 1.12
C VAL A 10 11.13 4.14 2.63
N LEU A 11 11.58 3.13 3.38
CA LEU A 11 11.53 3.14 4.84
C LEU A 11 12.31 4.32 5.43
N ASP A 12 13.54 4.55 4.95
CA ASP A 12 14.37 5.66 5.41
C ASP A 12 13.77 7.02 5.05
N TRP A 13 13.15 7.13 3.89
CA TRP A 13 12.40 8.31 3.50
C TRP A 13 11.20 8.55 4.42
N LEU A 14 10.37 7.55 4.71
CA LEU A 14 9.24 7.68 5.65
C LEU A 14 9.69 8.08 7.06
N ARG A 15 10.82 7.55 7.53
CA ARG A 15 11.45 7.97 8.79
C ARG A 15 11.87 9.45 8.75
N ALA A 16 12.39 9.92 7.61
CA ALA A 16 12.74 11.33 7.44
C ALA A 16 11.50 12.23 7.41
N VAL A 17 10.43 11.83 6.69
CA VAL A 17 9.13 12.55 6.68
C VAL A 17 8.57 12.65 8.10
N ARG A 18 8.57 11.54 8.85
CA ARG A 18 8.09 11.52 10.23
C ARG A 18 8.83 12.51 11.13
N ARG A 19 10.18 12.53 11.06
CA ARG A 19 11.00 13.51 11.80
C ARG A 19 10.68 14.95 11.39
N ALA A 20 10.49 15.22 10.11
CA ALA A 20 10.16 16.54 9.60
C ALA A 20 8.78 17.02 10.08
N LEU A 21 7.79 16.13 10.13
CA LEU A 21 6.46 16.44 10.67
C LEU A 21 6.55 16.73 12.19
N ALA A 22 7.26 15.91 12.94
CA ALA A 22 7.43 16.09 14.39
C ALA A 22 8.15 17.40 14.75
N SER A 23 9.12 17.85 13.92
CA SER A 23 9.86 19.10 14.14
C SER A 23 9.15 20.35 13.59
N GLY A 24 7.98 20.21 12.95
CA GLY A 24 7.25 21.32 12.35
C GLY A 24 7.91 21.91 11.07
N THR A 25 8.96 21.27 10.54
CA THR A 25 9.66 21.73 9.33
C THR A 25 8.92 21.37 8.03
N GLY A 26 7.88 20.54 8.11
CA GLY A 26 7.03 20.13 7.00
C GLY A 26 7.60 18.96 6.17
N ALA A 27 6.72 18.09 5.72
CA ALA A 27 7.06 16.85 4.98
C ALA A 27 7.77 17.11 3.64
N ALA A 28 7.62 18.32 3.05
CA ALA A 28 8.22 18.69 1.77
C ALA A 28 9.77 18.71 1.75
N MET A 29 10.41 18.67 2.93
CA MET A 29 11.87 18.64 3.03
C MET A 29 12.48 17.25 2.77
N ALA A 30 11.70 16.19 2.83
CA ALA A 30 12.17 14.82 2.57
C ALA A 30 11.88 14.44 1.11
N VAL A 31 12.94 14.33 0.31
CA VAL A 31 12.83 13.93 -1.11
C VAL A 31 12.48 12.45 -1.21
N PRO A 32 11.37 12.09 -1.87
CA PRO A 32 11.01 10.69 -2.05
C PRO A 32 12.03 9.97 -2.95
N PRO A 33 12.30 8.67 -2.71
CA PRO A 33 13.16 7.90 -3.60
C PRO A 33 12.48 7.75 -4.96
N ALA A 34 13.19 8.20 -6.01
CA ALA A 34 12.78 7.98 -7.39
C ALA A 34 13.40 6.68 -7.90
N PHE A 35 12.56 5.75 -8.28
CA PHE A 35 12.99 4.52 -8.93
C PHE A 35 12.89 4.71 -10.43
N GLY A 36 14.01 5.05 -11.08
CA GLY A 36 14.07 5.17 -12.52
C GLY A 36 13.44 3.96 -13.22
N LYS A 37 13.01 4.13 -14.48
CA LYS A 37 12.54 2.97 -15.27
C LYS A 37 13.65 1.93 -15.25
N PRO A 38 13.40 0.67 -14.84
CA PRO A 38 14.41 -0.38 -14.93
C PRO A 38 14.74 -0.59 -16.40
N VAL A 39 15.91 -0.12 -16.82
CA VAL A 39 16.34 -0.14 -18.22
C VAL A 39 16.79 -1.53 -18.63
N ASP A 40 17.20 -2.39 -17.69
CA ASP A 40 17.86 -3.67 -17.96
C ASP A 40 17.38 -4.83 -17.06
N VAL A 41 16.29 -4.69 -16.32
CA VAL A 41 15.75 -5.81 -15.53
C VAL A 41 14.66 -6.48 -16.36
N PRO A 42 14.71 -7.80 -16.59
CA PRO A 42 13.63 -8.52 -17.24
C PRO A 42 12.30 -8.19 -16.54
N PHE A 43 11.26 -7.93 -17.32
CA PHE A 43 9.94 -7.52 -16.85
C PHE A 43 9.40 -8.42 -15.73
N ASP A 44 9.73 -9.69 -15.76
CA ASP A 44 9.30 -10.75 -14.85
C ASP A 44 10.05 -10.77 -13.50
N ALA A 45 11.23 -10.17 -13.40
CA ALA A 45 12.10 -10.28 -12.22
C ALA A 45 11.63 -9.43 -11.02
N LEU A 46 10.78 -8.42 -11.25
CA LEU A 46 10.19 -7.54 -10.22
C LEU A 46 8.68 -7.69 -10.09
N ASP A 47 8.06 -8.55 -10.90
CA ASP A 47 6.63 -8.82 -10.81
C ASP A 47 6.33 -9.68 -9.58
N CYS A 48 5.38 -9.23 -8.78
CA CYS A 48 4.88 -9.96 -7.64
C CYS A 48 3.42 -10.35 -7.88
N TYR A 49 3.13 -11.60 -7.63
CA TYR A 49 1.80 -12.18 -7.78
C TYR A 49 1.30 -12.66 -6.42
N PRO A 50 -0.02 -12.79 -6.22
CA PRO A 50 -0.54 -13.41 -5.00
C PRO A 50 0.10 -14.77 -4.73
N GLY A 51 0.52 -14.97 -3.48
CA GLY A 51 1.31 -16.13 -3.05
C GLY A 51 2.83 -15.91 -3.06
N ALA A 52 3.34 -14.82 -3.64
CA ALA A 52 4.74 -14.46 -3.54
C ALA A 52 5.02 -13.60 -2.30
N GLU A 53 6.28 -13.63 -1.86
CA GLU A 53 6.78 -12.80 -0.77
C GLU A 53 7.05 -11.38 -1.26
N SER A 54 6.76 -10.39 -0.43
CA SER A 54 7.05 -8.98 -0.71
C SER A 54 7.39 -8.22 0.56
N SER A 55 8.26 -7.23 0.41
CA SER A 55 8.61 -6.31 1.48
C SER A 55 7.45 -5.36 1.78
N VAL A 56 7.07 -5.28 3.04
CA VAL A 56 6.08 -4.33 3.55
C VAL A 56 6.69 -3.53 4.71
N ILE A 57 6.18 -2.32 4.93
CA ILE A 57 6.57 -1.46 6.04
C ILE A 57 5.47 -1.51 7.08
N VAL A 58 5.86 -1.76 8.33
CA VAL A 58 4.97 -1.83 9.49
C VAL A 58 5.46 -0.86 10.56
N MET A 59 4.59 -0.56 11.51
CA MET A 59 4.95 0.13 12.75
C MET A 59 4.87 -0.88 13.88
N ASP A 60 6.01 -1.21 14.48
CA ASP A 60 6.11 -2.19 15.57
C ASP A 60 6.36 -1.50 16.92
N GLY A 61 5.60 -1.93 17.92
CA GLY A 61 5.72 -1.46 19.29
C GLY A 61 5.10 -0.08 19.53
N GLU A 62 4.86 0.22 20.79
CA GLU A 62 4.51 1.55 21.25
C GLU A 62 5.77 2.18 21.84
N ARG A 63 6.43 3.06 21.09
CA ARG A 63 7.56 3.83 21.57
C ARG A 63 7.03 5.14 22.15
N ILE A 64 7.32 5.40 23.40
CA ILE A 64 7.02 6.68 24.04
C ILE A 64 8.37 7.36 24.24
N GLU A 65 8.78 8.22 23.30
CA GLU A 65 9.92 9.12 23.47
C GLU A 65 9.42 10.53 23.74
N GLY A 66 9.55 11.00 24.96
CA GLY A 66 9.16 12.34 25.36
C GLY A 66 8.90 12.45 26.85
N ASP A 67 8.74 13.67 27.31
CA ASP A 67 8.53 13.99 28.71
C ASP A 67 7.12 14.56 28.94
N TRP A 68 6.59 14.27 30.11
CA TRP A 68 5.41 14.95 30.62
C TRP A 68 5.77 16.34 31.11
N VAL A 69 5.26 17.37 30.44
CA VAL A 69 5.46 18.77 30.84
C VAL A 69 4.19 19.26 31.54
N SER A 70 4.36 19.78 32.75
CA SER A 70 3.28 20.41 33.50
C SER A 70 3.42 21.92 33.42
N ASP A 71 2.38 22.60 32.90
CA ASP A 71 2.31 24.07 32.76
C ASP A 71 1.46 24.76 33.83
N GLY A 72 1.04 24.01 34.86
CA GLY A 72 0.21 24.52 35.96
C GLY A 72 -1.30 24.43 35.71
N GLU A 73 -1.75 24.17 34.50
CA GLU A 73 -3.16 23.91 34.13
C GLU A 73 -3.44 22.43 33.81
N GLY A 74 -2.37 21.63 33.68
CA GLY A 74 -2.41 20.20 33.41
C GLY A 74 -1.05 19.63 33.02
N ALA A 75 -0.98 18.31 32.85
CA ALA A 75 0.20 17.66 32.31
C ALA A 75 -0.07 17.32 30.83
N SER A 76 0.77 17.83 29.94
CA SER A 76 0.77 17.47 28.52
C SER A 76 2.02 16.67 28.18
N PHE A 77 1.85 15.67 27.28
CA PHE A 77 2.97 14.89 26.78
C PHE A 77 3.57 15.60 25.55
N VAL A 78 4.86 15.90 25.61
CA VAL A 78 5.62 16.45 24.50
C VAL A 78 6.64 15.41 24.07
N GLY A 79 6.39 14.78 22.91
CA GLY A 79 7.25 13.72 22.38
C GLY A 79 6.60 12.93 21.25
N ASP A 80 7.35 11.97 20.72
CA ASP A 80 6.88 11.05 19.69
C ASP A 80 6.18 9.83 20.34
N ARG A 81 4.89 9.68 20.08
CA ARG A 81 4.11 8.50 20.44
C ARG A 81 3.94 7.65 19.20
N GLY A 82 4.87 6.76 18.93
CA GLY A 82 4.74 5.88 17.80
C GLY A 82 5.74 4.73 17.90
N GLY A 83 5.37 3.60 17.29
CA GLY A 83 6.27 2.46 17.14
C GLY A 83 7.44 2.76 16.22
N ASP A 84 8.41 1.87 16.17
CA ASP A 84 9.48 1.93 15.19
C ASP A 84 8.96 1.49 13.82
N LEU A 85 9.31 2.25 12.77
CA LEU A 85 9.05 1.81 11.40
C LEU A 85 10.05 0.73 11.02
N THR A 86 9.56 -0.43 10.61
CA THR A 86 10.39 -1.58 10.22
C THR A 86 9.92 -2.16 8.88
N ARG A 87 10.85 -2.81 8.17
CA ARG A 87 10.54 -3.61 6.99
C ARG A 87 10.45 -5.07 7.40
N VAL A 88 9.40 -5.73 6.93
CA VAL A 88 9.24 -7.17 7.05
C VAL A 88 8.85 -7.76 5.69
N ASP A 89 9.20 -9.02 5.45
CA ASP A 89 8.84 -9.70 4.23
C ASP A 89 7.66 -10.65 4.54
N LEU A 90 6.55 -10.49 3.83
CA LEU A 90 5.30 -11.21 4.07
C LEU A 90 4.76 -11.81 2.77
N LEU A 91 4.00 -12.88 2.86
CA LEU A 91 3.32 -13.51 1.72
C LEU A 91 2.07 -12.72 1.33
N TRP A 92 1.91 -12.40 0.06
CA TRP A 92 0.73 -11.70 -0.45
C TRP A 92 -0.45 -12.65 -0.63
N GLY A 93 -1.50 -12.42 0.13
CA GLY A 93 -2.75 -13.18 0.09
C GLY A 93 -2.91 -14.16 1.23
N VAL A 94 -4.14 -14.33 1.67
CA VAL A 94 -4.55 -15.19 2.79
C VAL A 94 -5.46 -16.31 2.30
N ASP A 95 -5.31 -17.49 2.92
CA ASP A 95 -6.24 -18.59 2.72
C ASP A 95 -7.48 -18.40 3.59
N VAL A 96 -8.64 -18.64 3.01
CA VAL A 96 -9.93 -18.55 3.71
C VAL A 96 -10.78 -19.78 3.43
N SER A 97 -11.51 -20.27 4.42
CA SER A 97 -12.25 -21.54 4.32
C SER A 97 -13.44 -21.49 3.35
N TRP A 98 -13.96 -20.30 3.04
CA TRP A 98 -15.15 -20.12 2.20
C TRP A 98 -14.86 -19.85 0.71
N LYS A 99 -13.58 -19.68 0.34
CA LYS A 99 -13.17 -19.39 -1.05
C LYS A 99 -12.02 -20.29 -1.46
N ARG A 100 -12.07 -20.82 -2.68
CA ARG A 100 -10.95 -21.50 -3.29
C ARG A 100 -9.91 -20.48 -3.75
N GLY A 101 -8.64 -20.71 -3.42
CA GLY A 101 -7.52 -19.79 -3.74
C GLY A 101 -7.40 -18.63 -2.76
N LEU A 102 -6.34 -17.85 -2.95
CA LEU A 102 -6.00 -16.76 -2.04
C LEU A 102 -6.97 -15.57 -2.16
N VAL A 103 -7.30 -14.98 -1.03
CA VAL A 103 -7.84 -13.61 -0.95
C VAL A 103 -6.67 -12.67 -0.79
N PHE A 104 -6.40 -11.84 -1.78
CA PHE A 104 -5.23 -10.97 -1.84
C PHE A 104 -5.57 -9.49 -1.78
N ASN A 105 -6.87 -9.16 -1.79
CA ASN A 105 -7.38 -7.79 -1.65
C ASN A 105 -8.51 -7.72 -0.63
N ALA A 106 -8.54 -6.65 0.14
CA ALA A 106 -9.62 -6.27 1.03
C ALA A 106 -10.29 -4.98 0.52
N ARG A 107 -11.60 -4.99 0.32
CA ARG A 107 -12.32 -3.75 0.01
C ARG A 107 -12.35 -2.87 1.26
N ILE A 108 -12.02 -1.59 1.11
CA ILE A 108 -11.95 -0.65 2.22
C ILE A 108 -13.30 -0.55 2.95
N GLU A 109 -14.41 -0.63 2.23
CA GLU A 109 -15.75 -0.58 2.79
C GLU A 109 -16.01 -1.76 3.73
N SER A 110 -15.53 -2.97 3.34
CA SER A 110 -15.61 -4.17 4.16
C SER A 110 -14.63 -4.11 5.34
N ALA A 111 -13.41 -3.60 5.11
CA ALA A 111 -12.40 -3.47 6.15
C ALA A 111 -12.87 -2.52 7.26
N LEU A 112 -13.49 -1.40 6.90
CA LEU A 112 -14.01 -0.41 7.84
C LEU A 112 -15.38 -0.75 8.43
N SER A 113 -16.00 -1.87 8.07
CA SER A 113 -17.32 -2.23 8.61
C SER A 113 -17.31 -2.51 10.13
N GLY A 114 -16.13 -2.72 10.71
CA GLY A 114 -15.95 -3.03 12.14
C GLY A 114 -16.32 -4.48 12.49
N SER A 115 -16.49 -5.34 11.47
CA SER A 115 -16.82 -6.75 11.66
C SER A 115 -16.17 -7.60 10.56
N GLY A 116 -16.04 -8.91 10.81
CA GLY A 116 -15.50 -9.86 9.84
C GLY A 116 -13.98 -9.97 9.86
N LEU A 117 -13.43 -10.58 8.80
CA LEU A 117 -12.01 -10.98 8.72
C LEU A 117 -11.02 -9.83 8.90
N TRP A 118 -11.40 -8.63 8.46
CA TRP A 118 -10.46 -7.49 8.39
C TRP A 118 -10.49 -6.58 9.61
N SER A 119 -11.45 -6.71 10.52
CA SER A 119 -11.65 -5.76 11.62
C SER A 119 -10.42 -5.65 12.53
N GLU A 120 -9.87 -6.78 12.95
CA GLU A 120 -8.66 -6.80 13.78
C GLU A 120 -7.43 -6.27 13.04
N ALA A 121 -7.29 -6.62 11.75
CA ALA A 121 -6.18 -6.15 10.93
C ALA A 121 -6.23 -4.64 10.66
N VAL A 122 -7.42 -4.03 10.57
CA VAL A 122 -7.56 -2.57 10.49
C VAL A 122 -7.17 -1.89 11.79
N GLU A 123 -7.36 -2.52 12.92
CA GLU A 123 -6.97 -1.97 14.22
C GLU A 123 -5.47 -2.16 14.51
N ASN A 124 -4.94 -3.36 14.27
CA ASN A 124 -3.63 -3.76 14.76
C ASN A 124 -2.64 -4.25 13.69
N GLY A 125 -3.06 -4.38 12.44
CA GLY A 125 -2.28 -5.00 11.38
C GLY A 125 -2.09 -4.11 10.13
N ARG A 126 -2.21 -2.79 10.25
CA ARG A 126 -2.00 -1.91 9.10
C ARG A 126 -0.54 -1.96 8.66
N CYS A 127 -0.33 -2.00 7.33
CA CYS A 127 1.00 -1.98 6.73
C CYS A 127 0.99 -1.14 5.46
N ILE A 128 2.18 -0.78 4.97
CA ILE A 128 2.39 -0.10 3.69
C ILE A 128 3.17 -1.02 2.78
N VAL A 129 2.69 -1.16 1.56
CA VAL A 129 3.34 -1.95 0.51
C VAL A 129 3.91 -0.98 -0.53
N PRO A 130 5.24 -0.75 -0.52
CA PRO A 130 5.87 0.09 -1.52
C PRO A 130 5.94 -0.63 -2.86
N VAL A 131 5.47 0.04 -3.92
CA VAL A 131 5.51 -0.52 -5.27
C VAL A 131 5.95 0.53 -6.29
N ARG A 132 6.58 0.10 -7.39
CA ARG A 132 6.86 0.96 -8.53
C ARG A 132 5.63 1.22 -9.37
N ALA A 133 4.77 0.21 -9.47
CA ALA A 133 3.53 0.25 -10.24
C ALA A 133 2.61 -0.90 -9.83
N PHE A 134 1.34 -0.80 -10.18
CA PHE A 134 0.41 -1.91 -10.16
C PHE A 134 -0.19 -2.11 -11.55
N TYR A 135 -0.79 -3.27 -11.77
CA TYR A 135 -1.32 -3.67 -13.07
C TYR A 135 -2.78 -4.04 -12.98
N GLU A 136 -3.57 -3.58 -13.93
CA GLU A 136 -4.96 -3.96 -14.08
C GLU A 136 -5.26 -4.39 -15.51
N THR A 137 -6.17 -5.33 -15.66
CA THR A 137 -6.59 -5.85 -16.96
C THR A 137 -7.94 -5.27 -17.33
N ARG A 138 -8.06 -4.69 -18.51
CA ARG A 138 -9.33 -4.16 -19.00
C ARG A 138 -10.28 -5.29 -19.37
N ASN A 139 -11.47 -5.31 -18.76
CA ASN A 139 -12.54 -6.19 -19.18
C ASN A 139 -13.15 -5.66 -20.49
N VAL A 140 -12.92 -6.39 -21.57
CA VAL A 140 -13.54 -6.09 -22.88
C VAL A 140 -14.77 -6.99 -23.00
N GLU A 141 -15.97 -6.39 -23.02
CA GLU A 141 -17.20 -7.14 -23.28
C GLU A 141 -17.18 -7.74 -24.70
N GLY A 142 -17.47 -9.02 -24.83
CA GLY A 142 -17.63 -9.70 -26.13
C GLY A 142 -16.38 -10.28 -26.78
N GLY A 143 -15.23 -10.21 -26.16
CA GLY A 143 -13.97 -10.75 -26.69
C GLY A 143 -13.82 -12.25 -26.43
N THR A 144 -14.32 -13.10 -27.29
CA THR A 144 -13.99 -14.53 -27.31
C THR A 144 -12.59 -14.71 -27.91
N GLY A 145 -11.58 -14.98 -27.07
CA GLY A 145 -10.26 -15.45 -27.49
C GLY A 145 -9.17 -14.39 -27.65
N SER A 146 -9.42 -13.11 -27.49
CA SER A 146 -8.38 -12.08 -27.48
C SER A 146 -7.79 -11.90 -26.09
N ARG A 147 -6.45 -11.79 -26.02
CA ARG A 147 -5.74 -11.44 -24.77
C ARG A 147 -6.23 -10.09 -24.30
N LYS A 148 -6.68 -10.00 -23.04
CA LYS A 148 -7.17 -8.74 -22.46
C LYS A 148 -6.02 -7.73 -22.36
N PRO A 149 -6.22 -6.45 -22.75
CA PRO A 149 -5.21 -5.42 -22.58
C PRO A 149 -4.87 -5.25 -21.10
N GLN A 150 -3.59 -5.22 -20.79
CA GLN A 150 -3.07 -4.95 -19.44
C GLN A 150 -2.54 -3.52 -19.39
N TYR A 151 -2.83 -2.84 -18.31
CA TYR A 151 -2.40 -1.47 -18.08
C TYR A 151 -1.51 -1.42 -16.83
N ARG A 152 -0.41 -0.74 -16.94
CA ARG A 152 0.49 -0.39 -15.87
C ARG A 152 0.12 0.98 -15.33
N PHE A 153 0.00 1.11 -14.01
CA PHE A 153 -0.25 2.36 -13.31
C PHE A 153 0.93 2.66 -12.40
N SER A 154 1.50 3.84 -12.51
CA SER A 154 2.63 4.33 -11.70
C SER A 154 2.38 5.75 -11.24
N SER A 155 3.15 6.21 -10.25
CA SER A 155 3.11 7.60 -9.83
C SER A 155 3.53 8.52 -10.99
N ALA A 156 2.81 9.63 -11.18
CA ALA A 156 3.09 10.60 -12.23
C ALA A 156 4.45 11.31 -12.06
N ASP A 157 4.98 11.36 -10.85
CA ASP A 157 6.28 11.95 -10.52
C ASP A 157 7.45 10.94 -10.51
N GLY A 158 7.17 9.67 -10.82
CA GLY A 158 8.17 8.59 -10.88
C GLY A 158 8.63 8.08 -9.51
N THR A 159 7.96 8.47 -8.42
CA THR A 159 8.25 7.96 -7.08
C THR A 159 7.57 6.62 -6.81
N ALA A 160 7.91 5.97 -5.70
CA ALA A 160 7.20 4.78 -5.26
C ALA A 160 5.75 5.12 -4.88
N LEU A 161 4.82 4.25 -5.24
CA LEU A 161 3.47 4.25 -4.68
C LEU A 161 3.50 3.58 -3.31
N LEU A 162 2.82 4.17 -2.34
CA LEU A 162 2.62 3.64 -1.01
C LEU A 162 1.21 3.06 -0.92
N LEU A 163 1.08 1.75 -1.14
CA LEU A 163 -0.22 1.09 -1.11
C LEU A 163 -0.59 0.69 0.32
N ALA A 164 -1.81 0.99 0.73
CA ALA A 164 -2.34 0.52 2.01
C ALA A 164 -2.52 -0.99 1.99
N GLY A 165 -2.06 -1.67 3.03
CA GLY A 165 -2.20 -3.09 3.24
C GLY A 165 -2.70 -3.41 4.65
N LEU A 166 -3.15 -4.66 4.82
CA LEU A 166 -3.52 -5.24 6.10
C LEU A 166 -2.72 -6.53 6.30
N ARG A 167 -2.00 -6.63 7.40
CA ARG A 167 -1.23 -7.79 7.83
C ARG A 167 -2.11 -8.74 8.64
N LEU A 168 -2.01 -10.01 8.35
CA LEU A 168 -2.58 -11.12 9.10
C LEU A 168 -1.48 -12.17 9.29
N ASP A 169 -0.92 -12.26 10.47
CA ASP A 169 0.23 -13.10 10.80
C ASP A 169 1.44 -12.85 9.87
N ASP A 170 1.85 -13.87 9.10
CA ASP A 170 2.93 -13.85 8.11
C ASP A 170 2.47 -13.45 6.69
N ARG A 171 1.24 -12.96 6.57
CA ARG A 171 0.61 -12.63 5.28
C ARG A 171 0.07 -11.21 5.27
N PHE A 172 -0.14 -10.68 4.07
CA PHE A 172 -0.82 -9.41 3.88
C PHE A 172 -1.79 -9.45 2.71
N VAL A 173 -2.71 -8.51 2.71
CA VAL A 173 -3.60 -8.20 1.59
C VAL A 173 -3.52 -6.72 1.26
N LEU A 174 -3.74 -6.35 -0.01
CA LEU A 174 -3.87 -4.95 -0.40
C LEU A 174 -5.27 -4.43 -0.10
N VAL A 175 -5.34 -3.21 0.38
CA VAL A 175 -6.62 -2.49 0.51
C VAL A 175 -6.98 -1.89 -0.83
N THR A 176 -8.24 -2.07 -1.26
CA THR A 176 -8.76 -1.49 -2.51
C THR A 176 -9.90 -0.53 -2.23
N CYS A 177 -10.00 0.50 -3.06
CA CYS A 177 -11.03 1.54 -3.01
C CYS A 177 -11.71 1.73 -4.37
N GLU A 178 -12.65 2.66 -4.46
CA GLU A 178 -13.18 3.14 -5.75
C GLU A 178 -12.05 3.74 -6.59
N PRO A 179 -12.07 3.52 -7.91
CA PRO A 179 -11.00 4.00 -8.77
C PRO A 179 -11.10 5.52 -8.98
N ASP A 180 -9.96 6.15 -9.19
CA ASP A 180 -9.91 7.51 -9.72
C ASP A 180 -10.28 7.57 -11.22
N ALA A 181 -10.23 8.76 -11.82
CA ALA A 181 -10.56 8.96 -13.23
C ALA A 181 -9.57 8.28 -14.19
N VAL A 182 -8.35 7.97 -13.76
CA VAL A 182 -7.32 7.31 -14.59
C VAL A 182 -7.56 5.81 -14.60
N VAL A 183 -7.66 5.18 -13.42
CA VAL A 183 -7.86 3.73 -13.28
C VAL A 183 -9.27 3.33 -13.69
N GLY A 184 -10.29 4.16 -13.43
CA GLY A 184 -11.70 3.89 -13.74
C GLY A 184 -12.01 3.67 -15.23
N ARG A 185 -11.09 4.05 -16.12
CA ARG A 185 -11.19 3.73 -17.57
C ARG A 185 -10.87 2.27 -17.87
N VAL A 186 -10.21 1.57 -16.95
CA VAL A 186 -9.70 0.21 -17.10
C VAL A 186 -10.40 -0.75 -16.19
N HIS A 187 -10.51 -0.40 -14.90
CA HIS A 187 -11.01 -1.28 -13.86
C HIS A 187 -11.92 -0.55 -12.86
N SER A 188 -12.84 -1.28 -12.23
CA SER A 188 -13.81 -0.74 -11.26
C SER A 188 -13.28 -0.57 -9.85
N ARG A 189 -12.07 -1.03 -9.57
CA ARG A 189 -11.38 -0.92 -8.28
C ARG A 189 -9.92 -0.56 -8.51
N MET A 190 -9.29 0.07 -7.50
CA MET A 190 -7.84 0.28 -7.50
C MET A 190 -7.27 0.05 -6.10
N PRO A 191 -5.96 -0.28 -5.98
CA PRO A 191 -5.28 -0.25 -4.69
C PRO A 191 -5.33 1.15 -4.08
N LEU A 192 -5.56 1.23 -2.77
CA LEU A 192 -5.55 2.50 -2.05
C LEU A 192 -4.12 3.00 -1.93
N SER A 193 -3.79 4.04 -2.70
CA SER A 193 -2.47 4.69 -2.70
C SER A 193 -2.49 5.90 -1.77
N LEU A 194 -1.53 6.01 -0.86
CA LEU A 194 -1.45 7.04 0.17
C LEU A 194 -0.28 7.98 -0.08
N THR A 195 -0.44 9.25 0.29
CA THR A 195 0.69 10.18 0.43
C THR A 195 1.56 9.77 1.63
N ALA A 196 2.80 10.26 1.72
CA ALA A 196 3.68 9.90 2.83
C ALA A 196 3.12 10.27 4.23
N PRO A 197 2.52 11.46 4.44
CA PRO A 197 1.85 11.76 5.70
C PRO A 197 0.67 10.81 6.01
N GLU A 198 -0.14 10.48 5.00
CA GLU A 198 -1.25 9.55 5.16
C GLU A 198 -0.77 8.12 5.43
N ALA A 199 0.33 7.69 4.81
CA ALA A 199 0.94 6.38 5.05
C ALA A 199 1.44 6.25 6.48
N LEU A 200 2.06 7.30 7.03
CA LEU A 200 2.45 7.34 8.45
C LEU A 200 1.24 7.31 9.38
N ALA A 201 0.19 8.08 9.06
CA ALA A 201 -1.07 8.04 9.80
C ALA A 201 -1.80 6.69 9.67
N TRP A 202 -1.72 6.03 8.50
CA TRP A 202 -2.25 4.68 8.31
C TRP A 202 -1.54 3.65 9.18
N LEU A 203 -0.22 3.74 9.31
CA LEU A 203 0.59 2.84 10.14
C LEU A 203 0.35 3.04 11.64
N ASP A 204 -0.03 4.24 12.06
CA ASP A 204 -0.32 4.56 13.46
C ASP A 204 -1.69 4.00 13.86
N SER A 205 -1.70 2.97 14.73
CA SER A 205 -2.91 2.31 15.20
C SER A 205 -3.82 3.25 16.02
N SER A 206 -3.28 4.35 16.58
CA SER A 206 -4.06 5.37 17.29
C SER A 206 -4.88 6.26 16.34
N THR A 207 -4.50 6.31 15.06
CA THR A 207 -5.24 7.07 14.04
C THR A 207 -6.51 6.32 13.62
N ASN A 208 -7.64 6.99 13.67
CA ASN A 208 -8.87 6.43 13.15
C ASN A 208 -8.81 6.33 11.61
N ALA A 209 -8.80 5.10 11.09
CA ALA A 209 -8.68 4.86 9.64
C ALA A 209 -9.83 5.47 8.84
N ARG A 210 -11.04 5.54 9.39
CA ARG A 210 -12.22 6.14 8.73
C ARG A 210 -12.07 7.65 8.60
N ASP A 211 -11.59 8.32 9.65
CA ASP A 211 -11.37 9.77 9.65
C ASP A 211 -10.21 10.15 8.71
N LEU A 212 -9.13 9.35 8.70
CA LEU A 212 -8.03 9.50 7.75
C LEU A 212 -8.54 9.46 6.30
N LEU A 213 -9.35 8.48 5.96
CA LEU A 213 -9.82 8.28 4.59
C LEU A 213 -10.91 9.25 4.17
N ALA A 214 -11.63 9.86 5.11
CA ALA A 214 -12.58 10.94 4.80
C ALA A 214 -11.89 12.20 4.24
N HIS A 215 -10.57 12.35 4.47
CA HIS A 215 -9.75 13.48 4.01
C HIS A 215 -8.63 13.02 3.05
N HIS A 216 -8.72 11.80 2.54
CA HIS A 216 -7.72 11.23 1.65
C HIS A 216 -7.50 12.08 0.39
N ALA A 217 -6.24 12.38 0.10
CA ALA A 217 -5.82 13.09 -1.11
C ALA A 217 -5.39 12.09 -2.19
N PRO A 218 -6.01 12.11 -3.39
CA PRO A 218 -5.63 11.20 -4.47
C PRO A 218 -4.15 11.39 -4.86
N VAL A 219 -3.41 10.30 -4.95
CA VAL A 219 -2.05 10.28 -5.49
C VAL A 219 -2.14 10.34 -7.01
N PRO A 220 -1.51 11.31 -7.69
CA PRO A 220 -1.56 11.42 -9.14
C PRO A 220 -0.94 10.19 -9.83
N LEU A 221 -1.72 9.53 -10.68
CA LEU A 221 -1.30 8.34 -11.43
C LEU A 221 -1.17 8.63 -12.93
N GLU A 222 -0.24 7.95 -13.57
CA GLU A 222 -0.18 7.79 -15.02
C GLU A 222 -0.47 6.34 -15.39
N SER A 223 -1.03 6.12 -16.59
CA SER A 223 -1.33 4.80 -17.12
C SER A 223 -0.62 4.56 -18.43
N GLN A 224 -0.12 3.34 -18.63
CA GLN A 224 0.48 2.89 -19.86
C GLN A 224 -0.10 1.52 -20.22
N GLU A 225 -0.60 1.37 -21.45
CA GLU A 225 -0.99 0.04 -21.97
C GLU A 225 0.26 -0.78 -22.25
N GLU A 226 0.29 -2.00 -21.75
CA GLU A 226 1.41 -2.92 -21.93
C GLU A 226 0.93 -4.22 -22.57
N SER A 227 1.77 -4.79 -23.41
CA SER A 227 1.54 -6.14 -23.92
C SER A 227 1.70 -7.12 -22.75
N ALA A 228 0.68 -7.92 -22.47
CA ALA A 228 0.75 -8.90 -21.39
C ALA A 228 1.97 -9.84 -21.59
N PRO A 229 2.75 -10.14 -20.51
CA PRO A 229 3.90 -11.02 -20.61
C PRO A 229 3.52 -12.39 -21.14
N THR A 230 4.43 -12.99 -21.93
CA THR A 230 4.20 -14.27 -22.62
C THR A 230 4.17 -15.47 -21.67
N ASN A 231 4.68 -15.35 -20.45
CA ASN A 231 4.88 -16.42 -19.47
C ASN A 231 4.11 -16.20 -18.15
N ARG A 232 2.81 -15.95 -18.22
CA ARG A 232 1.98 -15.96 -17.01
C ARG A 232 1.67 -17.42 -16.64
N PRO A 233 1.83 -17.86 -15.38
CA PRO A 233 1.34 -19.17 -14.93
C PRO A 233 -0.15 -19.31 -15.28
N ALA A 234 -0.56 -20.49 -15.76
CA ALA A 234 -1.91 -20.75 -16.29
C ALA A 234 -3.06 -20.53 -15.26
N ASP A 235 -2.73 -20.48 -13.97
CA ASP A 235 -3.70 -20.28 -12.88
C ASP A 235 -4.04 -18.80 -12.58
N SER A 236 -3.44 -17.84 -13.29
CA SER A 236 -3.67 -16.41 -13.03
C SER A 236 -4.89 -15.80 -13.72
N ASP A 237 -5.65 -16.59 -14.48
CA ASP A 237 -6.87 -16.13 -15.17
C ASP A 237 -8.07 -15.82 -14.24
N GLN A 238 -7.92 -16.00 -12.92
CA GLN A 238 -8.95 -15.67 -11.92
C GLN A 238 -8.69 -14.36 -11.17
N MET A 239 -7.78 -13.52 -11.64
CA MET A 239 -7.48 -12.24 -10.99
C MET A 239 -8.41 -11.11 -11.45
N SER A 240 -9.70 -11.35 -11.45
CA SER A 240 -10.70 -10.28 -11.48
C SER A 240 -10.96 -9.85 -10.03
N LEU A 241 -10.74 -8.58 -9.73
CA LEU A 241 -11.08 -7.96 -8.46
C LEU A 241 -12.61 -7.98 -8.30
N PHE A 242 -13.16 -8.96 -7.57
CA PHE A 242 -14.55 -8.97 -7.16
C PHE A 242 -14.70 -8.43 -5.75
#